data_482b9df28e59fe129dea13b193ce1282
#
_entry.id   482b9df28e59fe129dea13b193ce1282
#
_cell.length_a   1.000
_cell.length_b   1.000
_cell.length_c   1.000
_cell.angle_alpha   90.00
_cell.angle_beta   90.00
_cell.angle_gamma   90.00
#
_symmetry.space_group_name_H-M   'P 1'
#
loop_
_entity.id
_entity.type
_entity.pdbx_description
1 polymer ?
#
loop_
_entity_poly.entity_id
_entity_poly.type
_entity_poly.pdbx_seq_one_letter_code
_entity_poly.pdbx_strand_id
1 'polypeptide(L)'
;MDLAAHRSGCPINLSLEVFGDRWSLIILRDMMFGGRRRFRELLTQSEERIASNILADRLKRLMAAGLLTKADDPTHKQKAIYSLTEAAIQLVPIMAHLGAWGRRWLPVTEDLSIRAQLLEEGGPVMWDQFMDELREAHLGVPAPKTGPTVAEQLRVGYEAVLARMAAT
;
A
#
# COMPACT_ATOMS: atom_id res chain seq x y z
N MET A 1 19.64 -3.81 -11.84
CA MET A 1 19.18 -2.60 -12.56
C MET A 1 20.43 -1.96 -13.15
N ASP A 2 20.48 -1.78 -14.45
CA ASP A 2 21.67 -1.21 -15.13
C ASP A 2 21.57 0.30 -15.11
N LEU A 3 22.54 0.98 -14.45
CA LEU A 3 22.58 2.44 -14.34
C LEU A 3 22.76 3.15 -15.71
N ALA A 4 23.34 2.47 -16.70
CA ALA A 4 23.52 3.03 -18.04
C ALA A 4 22.19 3.27 -18.79
N ALA A 5 21.10 2.63 -18.37
CA ALA A 5 19.78 2.80 -18.96
C ALA A 5 18.98 3.97 -18.35
N HIS A 6 19.48 4.62 -17.31
CA HIS A 6 18.78 5.67 -16.57
C HIS A 6 19.36 7.07 -16.85
N ARG A 7 18.50 8.09 -16.79
CA ARG A 7 18.90 9.50 -17.04
C ARG A 7 19.90 10.04 -16.01
N SER A 8 19.87 9.52 -14.79
CA SER A 8 20.82 9.89 -13.72
C SER A 8 20.86 8.82 -12.64
N GLY A 9 21.94 8.77 -11.84
CA GLY A 9 22.05 7.93 -10.63
C GLY A 9 21.40 8.53 -9.38
N CYS A 10 20.64 9.61 -9.50
CA CYS A 10 19.94 10.22 -8.37
C CYS A 10 18.87 9.26 -7.81
N PRO A 11 18.92 8.89 -6.51
CA PRO A 11 17.96 7.94 -5.94
C PRO A 11 16.51 8.41 -6.04
N ILE A 12 16.26 9.73 -5.95
CA ILE A 12 14.92 10.29 -6.14
C ILE A 12 14.45 10.05 -7.58
N ASN A 13 15.30 10.32 -8.59
CA ASN A 13 14.95 10.08 -9.99
C ASN A 13 14.67 8.59 -10.23
N LEU A 14 15.54 7.71 -9.76
CA LEU A 14 15.37 6.26 -9.91
C LEU A 14 14.07 5.76 -9.26
N SER A 15 13.73 6.28 -8.08
CA SER A 15 12.46 5.96 -7.43
C SER A 15 11.25 6.43 -8.26
N LEU A 16 11.30 7.63 -8.83
CA LEU A 16 10.22 8.14 -9.68
C LEU A 16 10.08 7.37 -11.01
N GLU A 17 11.16 6.76 -11.52
CA GLU A 17 11.07 5.85 -12.67
C GLU A 17 10.29 4.57 -12.34
N VAL A 18 10.32 4.13 -11.07
CA VAL A 18 9.60 2.94 -10.59
C VAL A 18 8.14 3.24 -10.26
N PHE A 19 7.87 4.28 -9.51
CA PHE A 19 6.52 4.59 -8.99
C PHE A 19 6.08 6.06 -9.14
N GLY A 20 6.72 6.84 -10.01
CA GLY A 20 6.35 8.24 -10.27
C GLY A 20 5.09 8.41 -11.12
N ASP A 21 4.40 7.34 -11.46
CA ASP A 21 3.10 7.41 -12.11
C ASP A 21 1.94 7.44 -11.08
N ARG A 22 0.76 7.87 -11.52
CA ARG A 22 -0.41 8.01 -10.67
C ARG A 22 -0.82 6.72 -9.94
N TRP A 23 -0.61 5.54 -10.54
CA TRP A 23 -1.28 4.30 -10.12
C TRP A 23 -0.40 3.38 -9.29
N SER A 24 0.91 3.41 -9.47
CA SER A 24 1.82 2.47 -8.80
C SER A 24 1.72 2.55 -7.27
N LEU A 25 1.81 3.76 -6.70
CA LEU A 25 1.66 3.94 -5.24
C LEU A 25 0.23 3.66 -4.76
N ILE A 26 -0.81 3.94 -5.56
CA ILE A 26 -2.21 3.62 -5.22
C ILE A 26 -2.41 2.11 -5.13
N ILE A 27 -1.87 1.32 -6.07
CA ILE A 27 -1.95 -0.14 -6.02
C ILE A 27 -1.24 -0.68 -4.77
N LEU A 28 -0.03 -0.20 -4.48
CA LEU A 28 0.71 -0.61 -3.28
C LEU A 28 -0.03 -0.22 -1.99
N ARG A 29 -0.62 0.98 -1.94
CA ARG A 29 -1.51 1.43 -0.85
C ARG A 29 -2.66 0.46 -0.63
N ASP A 30 -3.35 0.08 -1.69
CA ASP A 30 -4.51 -0.81 -1.64
C ASP A 30 -4.12 -2.23 -1.17
N MET A 31 -2.92 -2.67 -1.49
CA MET A 31 -2.39 -3.93 -0.99
C MET A 31 -1.99 -3.84 0.49
N MET A 32 -1.34 -2.75 0.92
CA MET A 32 -0.89 -2.55 2.31
C MET A 32 -2.07 -2.34 3.26
N PHE A 33 -2.90 -1.34 2.98
CA PHE A 33 -3.95 -0.90 3.91
C PHE A 33 -5.31 -1.55 3.67
N GLY A 34 -5.56 -2.05 2.46
CA GLY A 34 -6.81 -2.72 2.07
C GLY A 34 -6.72 -4.23 2.04
N GLY A 35 -5.53 -4.82 2.17
CA GLY A 35 -5.31 -6.26 2.08
C GLY A 35 -5.70 -6.87 0.72
N ARG A 36 -5.82 -6.05 -0.32
CA ARG A 36 -6.29 -6.44 -1.65
C ARG A 36 -5.16 -7.13 -2.40
N ARG A 37 -5.26 -8.42 -2.59
CA ARG A 37 -4.18 -9.23 -3.17
C ARG A 37 -4.55 -9.89 -4.50
N ARG A 38 -5.79 -9.72 -4.98
CA ARG A 38 -6.27 -10.29 -6.25
C ARG A 38 -6.59 -9.20 -7.25
N PHE A 39 -6.40 -9.50 -8.53
CA PHE A 39 -6.67 -8.54 -9.61
C PHE A 39 -8.09 -7.93 -9.51
N ARG A 40 -9.10 -8.77 -9.26
CA ARG A 40 -10.48 -8.30 -9.16
C ARG A 40 -10.70 -7.37 -7.96
N GLU A 41 -10.08 -7.67 -6.82
CA GLU A 41 -10.17 -6.82 -5.62
C GLU A 41 -9.56 -5.44 -5.89
N LEU A 42 -8.34 -5.39 -6.46
CA LEU A 42 -7.68 -4.16 -6.86
C LEU A 42 -8.47 -3.37 -7.91
N LEU A 43 -9.14 -4.06 -8.83
CA LEU A 43 -9.94 -3.43 -9.87
C LEU A 43 -11.24 -2.83 -9.35
N THR A 44 -11.95 -3.54 -8.45
CA THR A 44 -13.34 -3.21 -8.09
C THR A 44 -13.48 -2.49 -6.76
N GLN A 45 -12.47 -2.55 -5.89
CA GLN A 45 -12.51 -1.99 -4.54
C GLN A 45 -11.61 -0.76 -4.35
N SER A 46 -10.88 -0.35 -5.39
CA SER A 46 -10.09 0.89 -5.35
C SER A 46 -11.03 2.10 -5.46
N GLU A 47 -10.87 3.07 -4.58
CA GLU A 47 -11.67 4.31 -4.57
C GLU A 47 -11.51 5.10 -5.88
N GLU A 48 -10.31 5.08 -6.46
CA GLU A 48 -9.96 5.84 -7.66
C GLU A 48 -10.38 5.17 -8.97
N ARG A 49 -10.95 3.94 -8.93
CA ARG A 49 -11.53 3.22 -10.08
C ARG A 49 -10.55 3.07 -11.25
N ILE A 50 -9.46 2.38 -11.04
CA ILE A 50 -8.46 2.09 -12.08
C ILE A 50 -9.05 1.27 -13.24
N ALA A 51 -8.70 1.60 -14.49
CA ALA A 51 -9.07 0.79 -15.64
C ALA A 51 -8.29 -0.53 -15.68
N SER A 52 -8.92 -1.61 -16.14
CA SER A 52 -8.36 -2.97 -16.10
C SER A 52 -7.04 -3.11 -16.88
N ASN A 53 -6.92 -2.46 -18.04
CA ASN A 53 -5.69 -2.46 -18.84
C ASN A 53 -4.54 -1.72 -18.13
N ILE A 54 -4.85 -0.61 -17.45
CA ILE A 54 -3.86 0.15 -16.66
C ILE A 54 -3.41 -0.68 -15.45
N LEU A 55 -4.35 -1.29 -14.72
CA LEU A 55 -4.01 -2.17 -13.61
C LEU A 55 -3.10 -3.33 -14.05
N ALA A 56 -3.44 -3.99 -15.15
CA ALA A 56 -2.63 -5.10 -15.68
C ALA A 56 -1.19 -4.65 -16.04
N ASP A 57 -1.05 -3.51 -16.71
CA ASP A 57 0.27 -2.94 -17.04
C ASP A 57 1.06 -2.57 -15.78
N ARG A 58 0.44 -1.90 -14.80
CA ARG A 58 1.11 -1.50 -13.57
C ARG A 58 1.54 -2.69 -12.72
N LEU A 59 0.71 -3.70 -12.56
CA LEU A 59 1.10 -4.94 -11.87
C LEU A 59 2.30 -5.61 -12.55
N LYS A 60 2.33 -5.64 -13.88
CA LYS A 60 3.48 -6.17 -14.64
C LYS A 60 4.75 -5.36 -14.36
N ARG A 61 4.66 -4.02 -14.37
CA ARG A 61 5.81 -3.13 -14.07
C ARG A 61 6.30 -3.26 -12.64
N LEU A 62 5.39 -3.30 -11.66
CA LEU A 62 5.75 -3.48 -10.26
C LEU A 62 6.42 -4.84 -10.00
N MET A 63 5.99 -5.91 -10.70
CA MET A 63 6.70 -7.20 -10.68
C MET A 63 8.08 -7.12 -11.30
N ALA A 64 8.22 -6.47 -12.46
CA ALA A 64 9.50 -6.27 -13.11
C ALA A 64 10.48 -5.43 -12.27
N ALA A 65 9.97 -4.48 -11.49
CA ALA A 65 10.73 -3.67 -10.54
C ALA A 65 11.05 -4.42 -9.21
N GLY A 66 10.59 -5.67 -9.05
CA GLY A 66 10.83 -6.45 -7.83
C GLY A 66 10.04 -6.01 -6.61
N LEU A 67 8.96 -5.23 -6.80
CA LEU A 67 8.09 -4.79 -5.70
C LEU A 67 6.95 -5.76 -5.42
N LEU A 68 6.55 -6.55 -6.42
CA LEU A 68 5.51 -7.56 -6.29
C LEU A 68 5.99 -8.91 -6.75
N THR A 69 5.42 -9.96 -6.14
CA THR A 69 5.44 -11.32 -6.66
C THR A 69 4.03 -11.75 -7.03
N LYS A 70 3.92 -12.77 -7.88
CA LYS A 70 2.66 -13.38 -8.30
C LYS A 70 2.78 -14.88 -8.15
N ALA A 71 1.81 -15.51 -7.50
CA ALA A 71 1.70 -16.95 -7.36
C ALA A 71 0.27 -17.41 -7.68
N ASP A 72 0.09 -18.70 -7.94
CA ASP A 72 -1.25 -19.28 -8.05
C ASP A 72 -1.93 -19.27 -6.68
N ASP A 73 -3.23 -18.96 -6.65
CA ASP A 73 -4.01 -19.00 -5.43
C ASP A 73 -4.28 -20.46 -5.05
N PRO A 74 -3.79 -20.95 -3.89
CA PRO A 74 -3.98 -22.34 -3.49
C PRO A 74 -5.46 -22.70 -3.27
N THR A 75 -6.32 -21.70 -3.05
CA THR A 75 -7.76 -21.89 -2.84
C THR A 75 -8.56 -21.84 -4.15
N HIS A 76 -7.99 -21.32 -5.23
CA HIS A 76 -8.65 -21.13 -6.53
C HIS A 76 -7.68 -21.28 -7.70
N LYS A 77 -7.62 -22.47 -8.30
CA LYS A 77 -6.70 -22.84 -9.40
C LYS A 77 -6.64 -21.90 -10.62
N GLN A 78 -7.57 -20.96 -10.77
CA GLN A 78 -7.62 -20.00 -11.89
C GLN A 78 -7.37 -18.56 -11.47
N LYS A 79 -7.00 -18.32 -10.21
CA LYS A 79 -6.77 -16.97 -9.71
C LYS A 79 -5.33 -16.83 -9.23
N ALA A 80 -4.72 -15.71 -9.57
CA ALA A 80 -3.42 -15.35 -9.07
C ALA A 80 -3.55 -14.48 -7.82
N ILE A 81 -2.65 -14.68 -6.87
CA ILE A 81 -2.47 -13.83 -5.71
C ILE A 81 -1.17 -13.02 -5.86
N TYR A 82 -1.25 -11.72 -5.62
CA TYR A 82 -0.10 -10.83 -5.59
C TYR A 82 0.38 -10.64 -4.16
N SER A 83 1.70 -10.58 -3.97
CA SER A 83 2.30 -10.34 -2.67
C SER A 83 3.32 -9.21 -2.77
N LEU A 84 3.37 -8.37 -1.74
CA LEU A 84 4.42 -7.39 -1.56
C LEU A 84 5.74 -8.11 -1.29
N THR A 85 6.82 -7.60 -1.88
CA THR A 85 8.19 -7.99 -1.49
C THR A 85 8.66 -7.14 -0.31
N GLU A 86 9.80 -7.50 0.30
CA GLU A 86 10.41 -6.67 1.34
C GLU A 86 10.67 -5.24 0.85
N ALA A 87 11.13 -5.06 -0.39
CA ALA A 87 11.35 -3.73 -0.97
C ALA A 87 10.06 -2.90 -1.05
N ALA A 88 8.91 -3.51 -1.31
CA ALA A 88 7.63 -2.83 -1.29
C ALA A 88 7.16 -2.52 0.14
N ILE A 89 7.34 -3.45 1.08
CA ILE A 89 6.98 -3.26 2.51
C ILE A 89 7.73 -2.06 3.09
N GLN A 90 9.01 -1.89 2.75
CA GLN A 90 9.84 -0.75 3.16
C GLN A 90 9.33 0.62 2.64
N LEU A 91 8.29 0.66 1.80
CA LEU A 91 7.64 1.93 1.40
C LEU A 91 6.62 2.44 2.43
N VAL A 92 6.33 1.71 3.52
CA VAL A 92 5.38 2.17 4.56
C VAL A 92 5.73 3.55 5.11
N PRO A 93 6.98 3.88 5.49
CA PRO A 93 7.34 5.23 5.93
C PRO A 93 7.10 6.30 4.85
N ILE A 94 7.36 5.97 3.59
CA ILE A 94 7.13 6.88 2.46
C ILE A 94 5.63 7.15 2.30
N MET A 95 4.79 6.12 2.41
CA MET A 95 3.32 6.27 2.38
C MET A 95 2.81 7.11 3.54
N ALA A 96 3.34 6.91 4.76
CA ALA A 96 2.99 7.70 5.93
C ALA A 96 3.33 9.19 5.73
N HIS A 97 4.55 9.50 5.28
CA HIS A 97 4.96 10.87 5.00
C HIS A 97 4.19 11.51 3.84
N LEU A 98 3.90 10.75 2.78
CA LEU A 98 3.09 11.23 1.65
C LEU A 98 1.66 11.56 2.11
N GLY A 99 1.06 10.70 2.93
CA GLY A 99 -0.25 10.94 3.53
C GLY A 99 -0.27 12.16 4.46
N ALA A 100 0.73 12.31 5.31
CA ALA A 100 0.90 13.47 6.20
C ALA A 100 1.03 14.77 5.40
N TRP A 101 1.82 14.77 4.33
CA TRP A 101 1.94 15.91 3.43
C TRP A 101 0.60 16.25 2.76
N GLY A 102 -0.09 15.24 2.23
CA GLY A 102 -1.40 15.41 1.59
C GLY A 102 -2.44 16.01 2.54
N ARG A 103 -2.52 15.50 3.78
CA ARG A 103 -3.41 16.04 4.82
C ARG A 103 -3.15 17.50 5.15
N ARG A 104 -1.91 17.93 5.10
CA ARG A 104 -1.52 19.30 5.46
C ARG A 104 -1.77 20.33 4.34
N TRP A 105 -1.67 19.90 3.09
CA TRP A 105 -1.60 20.81 1.96
C TRP A 105 -2.70 20.65 0.92
N LEU A 106 -3.50 19.57 0.99
CA LEU A 106 -4.54 19.26 0.00
C LEU A 106 -5.94 19.21 0.64
N PRO A 107 -7.00 19.45 -0.12
CA PRO A 107 -8.39 19.35 0.35
C PRO A 107 -8.77 17.87 0.52
N VAL A 108 -8.46 17.29 1.67
CA VAL A 108 -8.78 15.89 2.01
C VAL A 108 -10.13 15.79 2.72
N THR A 109 -10.78 14.61 2.60
CA THR A 109 -11.95 14.30 3.43
C THR A 109 -11.51 13.61 4.73
N GLU A 110 -12.31 13.74 5.78
CA GLU A 110 -11.95 13.23 7.10
C GLU A 110 -11.85 11.70 7.10
N ASP A 111 -12.82 11.03 6.50
CA ASP A 111 -12.89 9.56 6.41
C ASP A 111 -11.68 8.96 5.68
N LEU A 112 -11.27 9.53 4.55
CA LEU A 112 -10.12 9.03 3.80
C LEU A 112 -8.76 9.45 4.39
N SER A 113 -8.73 10.47 5.25
CA SER A 113 -7.48 10.98 5.84
C SER A 113 -7.14 10.36 7.21
N ILE A 114 -8.10 9.76 7.92
CA ILE A 114 -7.88 9.27 9.28
C ILE A 114 -6.76 8.23 9.39
N ARG A 115 -6.65 7.32 8.42
CA ARG A 115 -5.58 6.31 8.41
C ARG A 115 -4.20 6.94 8.26
N ALA A 116 -4.08 7.95 7.42
CA ALA A 116 -2.84 8.70 7.27
C ALA A 116 -2.49 9.50 8.53
N GLN A 117 -3.51 10.00 9.23
CA GLN A 117 -3.35 10.67 10.53
C GLN A 117 -2.80 9.72 11.59
N LEU A 118 -3.42 8.57 11.76
CA LEU A 118 -2.98 7.57 12.73
C LEU A 118 -1.55 7.10 12.47
N LEU A 119 -1.16 6.91 11.21
CA LEU A 119 0.20 6.58 10.85
C LEU A 119 1.20 7.71 11.15
N GLU A 120 0.82 8.97 10.90
CA GLU A 120 1.65 10.13 11.22
C GLU A 120 1.87 10.23 12.73
N GLU A 121 0.80 10.09 13.53
CA GLU A 121 0.83 10.15 14.99
C GLU A 121 1.57 8.97 15.63
N GLY A 122 1.41 7.77 15.07
CA GLY A 122 2.07 6.55 15.54
C GLY A 122 3.57 6.50 15.24
N GLY A 123 4.01 7.20 14.21
CA GLY A 123 5.41 7.36 13.87
C GLY A 123 6.16 6.04 13.59
N PRO A 124 7.51 6.06 13.69
CA PRO A 124 8.34 4.91 13.32
C PRO A 124 7.99 3.60 14.04
N VAL A 125 7.60 3.66 15.31
CA VAL A 125 7.23 2.46 16.09
C VAL A 125 6.01 1.77 15.48
N MET A 126 4.98 2.52 15.12
CA MET A 126 3.79 1.97 14.46
C MET A 126 4.11 1.50 13.04
N TRP A 127 4.99 2.19 12.31
CA TRP A 127 5.38 1.78 10.96
C TRP A 127 6.14 0.46 10.97
N ASP A 128 7.08 0.27 11.92
CA ASP A 128 7.83 -0.98 12.08
C ASP A 128 6.89 -2.13 12.42
N GLN A 129 5.96 -1.93 13.37
CA GLN A 129 4.92 -2.91 13.68
C GLN A 129 4.07 -3.26 12.46
N PHE A 130 3.65 -2.26 11.67
CA PHE A 130 2.86 -2.50 10.46
C PHE A 130 3.66 -3.24 9.38
N MET A 131 4.94 -2.92 9.22
CA MET A 131 5.81 -3.66 8.30
C MET A 131 5.98 -5.13 8.72
N ASP A 132 6.03 -5.43 10.02
CA ASP A 132 6.07 -6.81 10.51
C ASP A 132 4.76 -7.55 10.20
N GLU A 133 3.60 -6.91 10.38
CA GLU A 133 2.30 -7.47 9.98
C GLU A 133 2.23 -7.75 8.46
N LEU A 134 2.76 -6.85 7.65
CA LEU A 134 2.85 -7.05 6.20
C LEU A 134 3.80 -8.18 5.83
N ARG A 135 4.93 -8.36 6.53
CA ARG A 135 5.85 -9.51 6.36
C ARG A 135 5.14 -10.83 6.67
N GLU A 136 4.37 -10.88 7.75
CA GLU A 136 3.57 -12.07 8.07
C GLU A 136 2.57 -12.37 6.96
N ALA A 137 1.80 -11.38 6.51
CA ALA A 137 0.76 -11.55 5.51
C ALA A 137 1.28 -11.90 4.12
N HIS A 138 2.42 -11.33 3.72
CA HIS A 138 2.92 -11.42 2.34
C HIS A 138 4.13 -12.32 2.15
N LEU A 139 4.96 -12.48 3.19
CA LEU A 139 6.21 -13.24 3.14
C LEU A 139 6.18 -14.48 4.03
N GLY A 140 5.15 -14.64 4.88
CA GLY A 140 5.05 -15.75 5.82
C GLY A 140 6.04 -15.66 6.99
N VAL A 141 6.60 -14.50 7.26
CA VAL A 141 7.51 -14.26 8.40
C VAL A 141 6.67 -13.90 9.63
N PRO A 142 6.68 -14.69 10.73
CA PRO A 142 5.84 -14.41 11.89
C PRO A 142 6.11 -13.03 12.50
N ALA A 143 5.04 -12.25 12.73
CA ALA A 143 5.11 -10.96 13.40
C ALA A 143 5.03 -11.11 14.93
N PRO A 144 5.71 -10.24 15.71
CA PRO A 144 5.52 -10.16 17.15
C PRO A 144 4.07 -9.78 17.49
N LYS A 145 3.43 -10.51 18.39
CA LYS A 145 2.05 -10.24 18.83
C LYS A 145 2.05 -9.45 20.15
N THR A 146 2.13 -8.14 20.05
CA THR A 146 2.26 -7.23 21.22
C THR A 146 0.99 -6.42 21.54
N GLY A 147 -0.14 -6.76 20.93
CA GLY A 147 -1.40 -6.03 21.12
C GLY A 147 -2.29 -6.02 19.88
N PRO A 148 -3.21 -5.04 19.75
CA PRO A 148 -4.01 -4.86 18.55
C PRO A 148 -3.10 -4.59 17.35
N THR A 149 -3.40 -5.22 16.21
CA THR A 149 -2.63 -4.98 14.99
C THR A 149 -2.82 -3.53 14.50
N VAL A 150 -1.82 -3.01 13.79
CA VAL A 150 -1.93 -1.67 13.15
C VAL A 150 -3.07 -1.68 12.14
N ALA A 151 -3.21 -2.74 11.35
CA ALA A 151 -4.33 -2.91 10.43
C ALA A 151 -5.69 -2.78 11.14
N GLU A 152 -5.84 -3.38 12.33
CA GLU A 152 -7.05 -3.25 13.17
C GLU A 152 -7.24 -1.83 13.68
N GLN A 153 -6.19 -1.20 14.19
CA GLN A 153 -6.23 0.19 14.67
C GLN A 153 -6.68 1.16 13.57
N LEU A 154 -6.14 1.02 12.35
CA LEU A 154 -6.51 1.81 11.18
C LEU A 154 -7.97 1.57 10.75
N ARG A 155 -8.45 0.33 10.85
CA ARG A 155 -9.84 -0.02 10.55
C ARG A 155 -10.80 0.59 11.56
N VAL A 156 -10.53 0.43 12.85
CA VAL A 156 -11.34 0.99 13.94
C VAL A 156 -11.41 2.52 13.84
N GLY A 157 -10.30 3.19 13.58
CA GLY A 157 -10.28 4.64 13.37
C GLY A 157 -11.15 5.09 12.21
N TYR A 158 -11.10 4.37 11.09
CA TYR A 158 -11.94 4.65 9.92
C TYR A 158 -13.44 4.46 10.21
N GLU A 159 -13.81 3.35 10.84
CA GLU A 159 -15.20 3.05 11.19
C GLU A 159 -15.77 4.07 12.19
N ALA A 160 -14.97 4.55 13.13
CA ALA A 160 -15.38 5.59 14.08
C ALA A 160 -15.69 6.93 13.38
N VAL A 161 -14.92 7.29 12.37
CA VAL A 161 -15.20 8.50 11.56
C VAL A 161 -16.49 8.34 10.78
N LEU A 162 -16.69 7.19 10.10
CA LEU A 162 -17.92 6.92 9.35
C LEU A 162 -19.16 6.96 10.24
N ALA A 163 -19.09 6.36 11.44
CA ALA A 163 -20.19 6.38 12.41
C ALA A 163 -20.56 7.81 12.85
N ARG A 164 -19.57 8.66 13.07
CA ARG A 164 -19.76 10.08 13.42
C ARG A 164 -20.40 10.87 12.27
N MET A 165 -19.92 10.67 11.03
CA MET A 165 -20.46 11.34 9.84
C MET A 165 -21.91 10.93 9.56
N ALA A 166 -22.29 9.69 9.85
CA ALA A 166 -23.67 9.20 9.67
C ALA A 166 -24.66 9.73 10.74
N ALA A 167 -24.15 10.22 11.87
CA ALA A 167 -24.95 10.77 12.96
C ALA A 167 -25.19 12.30 12.87
N THR A 168 -24.55 12.95 11.88
CA THR A 168 -24.65 14.41 11.61
C THR A 168 -25.55 14.67 10.42
#